data_739f1b4eddc3de8661092ba8c54e69ab
#
_entry.id   739f1b4eddc3de8661092ba8c54e69ab
#
_cell.length_a   1.000
_cell.length_b   1.000
_cell.length_c   1.000
_cell.angle_alpha   90.00
_cell.angle_beta   90.00
_cell.angle_gamma   90.00
#
_symmetry.space_group_name_H-M   'P 1'
#
loop_
_entity.id
_entity.type
_entity.pdbx_description
1 polymer ?
#
loop_
_entity_poly.entity_id
_entity_poly.type
_entity_poly.pdbx_seq_one_letter_code
_entity_poly.pdbx_strand_id
1 'polypeptide(L)'
;MNKKTSKSKSAGSKNSARAMSRRKFLTATAASVGGAAAIGFPAIVKAQVKSMRWQSTWPAKDIFHEYALDFAKKVNDMTGGELRIEVLPAGAVVPAFGLLDAVSKGTLDGGHGVLVYHYGKQNALALW
;
A
#
# COMPACT_ATOMS: atom_id res chain seq x y z
N MET A 1 80.43 29.00 17.84
CA MET A 1 78.91 29.04 17.87
C MET A 1 78.42 28.07 16.86
N ASN A 2 77.89 26.95 17.28
CA ASN A 2 77.63 25.79 16.42
C ASN A 2 76.13 25.51 16.43
N LYS A 3 75.43 25.76 15.31
CA LYS A 3 74.00 25.60 15.18
C LYS A 3 73.70 24.31 14.44
N LYS A 4 73.36 23.23 15.19
CA LYS A 4 72.87 22.00 14.65
C LYS A 4 71.46 22.13 14.13
N THR A 5 71.26 21.92 12.85
CA THR A 5 69.95 21.79 12.20
C THR A 5 69.49 20.35 12.29
N SER A 6 68.38 20.11 13.01
CA SER A 6 67.70 18.84 13.08
C SER A 6 66.81 18.61 11.89
N LYS A 7 67.02 17.51 11.15
CA LYS A 7 66.31 17.11 9.94
C LYS A 7 65.18 16.13 10.36
N SER A 8 63.97 16.61 10.43
CA SER A 8 62.78 15.81 10.67
C SER A 8 62.47 14.96 9.44
N LYS A 9 62.49 13.62 9.60
CA LYS A 9 62.00 12.69 8.58
C LYS A 9 60.50 12.51 8.76
N SER A 10 59.73 13.01 7.80
CA SER A 10 58.31 12.70 7.63
C SER A 10 58.20 11.25 7.06
N ALA A 11 57.66 10.35 7.85
CA ALA A 11 57.28 9.02 7.41
C ALA A 11 55.87 9.06 6.81
N GLY A 12 55.79 9.04 5.47
CA GLY A 12 54.52 8.92 4.76
C GLY A 12 53.92 7.55 4.93
N SER A 13 52.85 7.47 5.69
CA SER A 13 52.00 6.28 5.76
C SER A 13 51.22 6.13 4.47
N LYS A 14 51.63 5.23 3.59
CA LYS A 14 50.83 4.80 2.43
C LYS A 14 49.77 3.83 2.90
N ASN A 15 48.59 4.34 3.20
CA ASN A 15 47.38 3.48 3.35
C ASN A 15 47.00 2.98 1.95
N SER A 16 47.56 1.85 1.57
CA SER A 16 47.13 1.04 0.44
C SER A 16 45.82 0.38 0.82
N ALA A 17 44.69 0.96 0.40
CA ALA A 17 43.38 0.31 0.47
C ALA A 17 43.43 -0.93 -0.43
N ARG A 18 43.68 -2.07 0.19
CA ARG A 18 43.71 -3.39 -0.45
C ARG A 18 42.31 -3.75 -0.90
N ALA A 19 41.97 -3.52 -2.15
CA ALA A 19 40.70 -3.90 -2.75
C ALA A 19 40.48 -5.42 -2.54
N MET A 20 39.51 -5.74 -1.69
CA MET A 20 39.16 -7.13 -1.43
C MET A 20 38.42 -7.68 -2.66
N SER A 21 38.98 -8.74 -3.25
CA SER A 21 38.39 -9.45 -4.38
C SER A 21 36.99 -9.93 -4.04
N ARG A 22 36.03 -9.77 -4.98
CA ARG A 22 34.62 -10.22 -4.81
C ARG A 22 34.51 -11.68 -4.33
N ARG A 23 35.44 -12.56 -4.75
CA ARG A 23 35.50 -13.94 -4.27
C ARG A 23 35.85 -14.03 -2.78
N LYS A 24 36.79 -13.23 -2.27
CA LYS A 24 37.16 -13.23 -0.84
C LYS A 24 36.03 -12.63 0.03
N PHE A 25 35.25 -11.72 -0.50
CA PHE A 25 34.08 -11.17 0.21
C PHE A 25 33.01 -12.26 0.42
N LEU A 26 32.72 -13.07 -0.62
CA LEU A 26 31.73 -14.14 -0.55
C LEU A 26 32.17 -15.30 0.37
N THR A 27 33.46 -15.61 0.42
CA THR A 27 33.97 -16.66 1.32
C THR A 27 34.13 -16.20 2.78
N ALA A 28 34.36 -14.91 3.02
CA ALA A 28 34.44 -14.37 4.38
C ALA A 28 33.05 -14.31 5.05
N THR A 29 31.99 -14.12 4.28
CA THR A 29 30.61 -14.13 4.79
C THR A 29 30.13 -15.54 5.18
N ALA A 30 30.72 -16.59 4.57
CA ALA A 30 30.38 -17.98 4.89
C ALA A 30 31.02 -18.51 6.19
N ALA A 31 32.09 -17.86 6.69
CA ALA A 31 32.85 -18.35 7.83
C ALA A 31 32.47 -17.72 9.18
N SER A 32 31.57 -16.74 9.22
CA SER A 32 31.20 -16.04 10.46
C SER A 32 29.82 -16.39 11.02
N VAL A 33 29.14 -17.41 10.47
CA VAL A 33 27.82 -17.83 10.97
C VAL A 33 27.90 -19.26 11.50
N GLY A 34 28.62 -19.42 12.59
CA GLY A 34 28.42 -20.51 13.54
C GLY A 34 27.27 -20.17 14.47
N GLY A 35 26.05 -20.07 13.95
CA GLY A 35 24.84 -19.84 14.72
C GLY A 35 23.65 -19.95 13.77
N ALA A 36 22.85 -21.00 14.00
CA ALA A 36 21.56 -21.33 13.41
C ALA A 36 21.24 -20.54 12.12
N ALA A 37 21.52 -21.15 10.97
CA ALA A 37 20.94 -20.71 9.71
C ALA A 37 19.42 -20.81 9.87
N ALA A 38 18.79 -19.71 10.34
CA ALA A 38 17.40 -19.46 10.06
C ALA A 38 17.34 -19.38 8.53
N ILE A 39 17.06 -20.52 7.89
CA ILE A 39 16.61 -20.57 6.52
C ILE A 39 15.40 -19.67 6.55
N GLY A 40 15.58 -18.40 6.13
CA GLY A 40 14.49 -17.47 5.97
C GLY A 40 13.56 -18.06 4.92
N PHE A 41 12.59 -18.85 5.38
CA PHE A 41 11.46 -19.17 4.54
C PHE A 41 10.95 -17.83 4.05
N PRO A 42 10.72 -17.67 2.73
CA PRO A 42 10.09 -16.45 2.24
C PRO A 42 8.84 -16.26 3.08
N ALA A 43 8.87 -15.27 3.98
CA ALA A 43 7.69 -14.90 4.72
C ALA A 43 6.69 -14.49 3.63
N ILE A 44 5.71 -15.35 3.39
CA ILE A 44 4.56 -14.99 2.56
C ILE A 44 3.90 -13.86 3.34
N VAL A 45 4.27 -12.64 3.02
CA VAL A 45 3.57 -11.44 3.51
C VAL A 45 2.17 -11.58 2.95
N LYS A 46 1.25 -12.12 3.77
CA LYS A 46 -0.16 -12.11 3.41
C LYS A 46 -0.51 -10.64 3.27
N ALA A 47 -0.82 -10.23 2.05
CA ALA A 47 -1.32 -8.90 1.79
C ALA A 47 -2.51 -8.66 2.74
N GLN A 48 -2.47 -7.56 3.47
CA GLN A 48 -3.53 -7.22 4.40
C GLN A 48 -4.81 -6.97 3.60
N VAL A 49 -5.83 -7.79 3.82
CA VAL A 49 -7.13 -7.64 3.15
C VAL A 49 -7.67 -6.25 3.47
N LYS A 50 -7.86 -5.43 2.45
CA LYS A 50 -8.47 -4.11 2.57
C LYS A 50 -9.98 -4.26 2.40
N SER A 51 -10.73 -4.08 3.48
CA SER A 51 -12.18 -4.10 3.44
C SER A 51 -12.73 -2.69 3.21
N MET A 52 -13.71 -2.56 2.31
CA MET A 52 -14.41 -1.31 2.00
C MET A 52 -15.91 -1.51 2.16
N ARG A 53 -16.58 -0.58 2.83
CA ARG A 53 -18.04 -0.57 3.00
C ARG A 53 -18.65 0.42 2.04
N TRP A 54 -19.46 -0.10 1.13
CA TRP A 54 -20.21 0.67 0.15
C TRP A 54 -21.69 0.57 0.43
N GLN A 55 -22.47 1.55 -0.02
CA GLN A 55 -23.90 1.49 -0.02
C GLN A 55 -24.45 1.85 -1.40
N SER A 56 -25.50 1.13 -1.81
CA SER A 56 -26.28 1.44 -3.01
C SER A 56 -27.39 2.44 -2.68
N THR A 57 -27.80 3.24 -3.65
CA THR A 57 -29.00 4.10 -3.54
C THR A 57 -30.30 3.33 -3.81
N TRP A 58 -30.22 2.06 -4.19
CA TRP A 58 -31.37 1.22 -4.50
C TRP A 58 -31.65 0.16 -3.41
N PRO A 59 -32.91 -0.26 -3.27
CA PRO A 59 -33.31 -1.34 -2.37
C PRO A 59 -32.65 -2.68 -2.74
N ALA A 60 -32.59 -3.60 -1.79
CA ALA A 60 -31.93 -4.91 -1.96
C ALA A 60 -32.47 -5.79 -3.09
N LYS A 61 -33.74 -5.59 -3.50
CA LYS A 61 -34.39 -6.35 -4.58
C LYS A 61 -34.36 -5.65 -5.93
N ASP A 62 -33.65 -4.54 -6.05
CA ASP A 62 -33.55 -3.75 -7.26
C ASP A 62 -32.40 -4.24 -8.14
N ILE A 63 -32.62 -4.28 -9.46
CA ILE A 63 -31.63 -4.74 -10.44
C ILE A 63 -30.33 -3.91 -10.37
N PHE A 64 -30.42 -2.61 -10.08
CA PHE A 64 -29.22 -1.77 -9.94
C PHE A 64 -28.40 -2.13 -8.71
N HIS A 65 -29.06 -2.58 -7.62
CA HIS A 65 -28.34 -3.11 -6.47
C HIS A 65 -27.64 -4.44 -6.81
N GLU A 66 -28.27 -5.31 -7.60
CA GLU A 66 -27.65 -6.56 -8.08
C GLU A 66 -26.41 -6.28 -8.93
N TYR A 67 -26.43 -5.25 -9.78
CA TYR A 67 -25.24 -4.81 -10.54
C TYR A 67 -24.10 -4.36 -9.63
N ALA A 68 -24.41 -3.67 -8.53
CA ALA A 68 -23.39 -3.27 -7.56
C ALA A 68 -22.78 -4.48 -6.84
N LEU A 69 -23.58 -5.50 -6.52
CA LEU A 69 -23.11 -6.76 -5.94
C LEU A 69 -22.23 -7.54 -6.93
N ASP A 70 -22.63 -7.61 -8.20
CA ASP A 70 -21.85 -8.27 -9.26
C ASP A 70 -20.49 -7.56 -9.47
N PHE A 71 -20.50 -6.23 -9.49
CA PHE A 71 -19.27 -5.44 -9.53
C PHE A 71 -18.35 -5.76 -8.35
N ALA A 72 -18.87 -5.72 -7.13
CA ALA A 72 -18.10 -6.01 -5.92
C ALA A 72 -17.52 -7.43 -5.96
N LYS A 73 -18.32 -8.42 -6.40
CA LYS A 73 -17.86 -9.80 -6.56
C LYS A 73 -16.71 -9.88 -7.56
N LYS A 74 -16.83 -9.28 -8.73
CA LYS A 74 -15.78 -9.27 -9.76
C LYS A 74 -14.49 -8.63 -9.24
N VAL A 75 -14.57 -7.51 -8.53
CA VAL A 75 -13.38 -6.85 -7.95
C VAL A 75 -12.73 -7.75 -6.90
N ASN A 76 -13.51 -8.37 -6.01
CA ASN A 76 -13.01 -9.28 -5.00
C ASN A 76 -12.30 -10.49 -5.64
N ASP A 77 -12.88 -11.07 -6.69
CA ASP A 77 -12.32 -12.20 -7.43
C ASP A 77 -11.03 -11.80 -8.17
N MET A 78 -11.03 -10.65 -8.85
CA MET A 78 -9.88 -10.13 -9.62
C MET A 78 -8.68 -9.79 -8.75
N THR A 79 -8.91 -9.38 -7.50
CA THR A 79 -7.85 -9.03 -6.54
C THR A 79 -7.40 -10.22 -5.69
N GLY A 80 -7.90 -11.43 -5.98
CA GLY A 80 -7.57 -12.61 -5.19
C GLY A 80 -8.01 -12.52 -3.72
N GLY A 81 -8.97 -11.62 -3.43
CA GLY A 81 -9.46 -11.35 -2.08
C GLY A 81 -8.65 -10.33 -1.28
N GLU A 82 -7.64 -9.69 -1.88
CA GLU A 82 -6.89 -8.61 -1.24
C GLU A 82 -7.73 -7.35 -1.02
N LEU A 83 -8.68 -7.09 -1.93
CA LEU A 83 -9.68 -6.04 -1.80
C LEU A 83 -11.06 -6.68 -1.62
N ARG A 84 -11.74 -6.34 -0.54
CA ARG A 84 -13.10 -6.82 -0.25
C ARG A 84 -14.07 -5.65 -0.19
N ILE A 85 -14.99 -5.59 -1.15
CA ILE A 85 -16.07 -4.61 -1.17
C ILE A 85 -17.35 -5.27 -0.63
N GLU A 86 -17.90 -4.70 0.43
CA GLU A 86 -19.21 -5.04 0.97
C GLU A 86 -20.21 -3.98 0.50
N VAL A 87 -21.25 -4.38 -0.24
CA VAL A 87 -22.27 -3.45 -0.74
C VAL A 87 -23.56 -3.62 0.06
N LEU A 88 -23.97 -2.57 0.72
CA LEU A 88 -25.20 -2.50 1.51
C LEU A 88 -26.34 -1.89 0.66
N PRO A 89 -27.60 -2.30 0.87
CA PRO A 89 -28.74 -1.70 0.20
C PRO A 89 -29.05 -0.29 0.73
N ALA A 90 -29.88 0.44 0.01
CA ALA A 90 -30.35 1.76 0.43
C ALA A 90 -30.97 1.73 1.83
N GLY A 91 -30.63 2.75 2.63
CA GLY A 91 -31.16 2.89 4.00
C GLY A 91 -30.45 2.05 5.07
N ALA A 92 -29.46 1.24 4.70
CA ALA A 92 -28.72 0.42 5.67
C ALA A 92 -27.86 1.25 6.62
N VAL A 93 -27.22 2.33 6.11
CA VAL A 93 -26.40 3.27 6.89
C VAL A 93 -26.99 4.67 6.83
N VAL A 94 -27.30 5.14 5.62
CA VAL A 94 -27.87 6.46 5.37
C VAL A 94 -29.00 6.37 4.35
N PRO A 95 -29.95 7.35 4.34
CA PRO A 95 -30.93 7.45 3.27
C PRO A 95 -30.26 7.58 1.89
N ALA A 96 -30.94 7.12 0.84
CA ALA A 96 -30.38 7.06 -0.53
C ALA A 96 -29.72 8.40 -0.98
N PHE A 97 -30.39 9.52 -0.75
CA PHE A 97 -29.88 10.85 -1.14
C PHE A 97 -28.79 11.41 -0.20
N GLY A 98 -28.58 10.79 0.96
CA GLY A 98 -27.49 11.13 1.89
C GLY A 98 -26.17 10.42 1.57
N LEU A 99 -26.13 9.55 0.56
CA LEU A 99 -24.99 8.72 0.25
C LEU A 99 -23.72 9.53 -0.05
N LEU A 100 -23.82 10.55 -0.89
CA LEU A 100 -22.66 11.40 -1.25
C LEU A 100 -22.05 12.06 -0.02
N ASP A 101 -22.88 12.55 0.89
CA ASP A 101 -22.41 13.20 2.13
C ASP A 101 -21.74 12.19 3.08
N ALA A 102 -22.28 10.97 3.15
CA ALA A 102 -21.69 9.90 3.97
C ALA A 102 -20.32 9.48 3.47
N VAL A 103 -20.13 9.37 2.14
CA VAL A 103 -18.84 9.08 1.54
C VAL A 103 -17.87 10.25 1.73
N SER A 104 -18.32 11.48 1.51
CA SER A 104 -17.48 12.69 1.71
C SER A 104 -16.99 12.85 3.16
N LYS A 105 -17.79 12.40 4.14
CA LYS A 105 -17.46 12.42 5.56
C LYS A 105 -16.67 11.19 6.02
N GLY A 106 -16.43 10.21 5.15
CA GLY A 106 -15.73 8.97 5.49
C GLY A 106 -16.56 7.99 6.33
N THR A 107 -17.88 8.16 6.40
CA THR A 107 -18.78 7.20 7.07
C THR A 107 -18.90 5.90 6.25
N LEU A 108 -18.78 6.02 4.93
CA LEU A 108 -18.72 4.94 3.96
C LEU A 108 -17.48 5.16 3.09
N ASP A 109 -16.86 4.07 2.64
CA ASP A 109 -15.69 4.12 1.76
C ASP A 109 -16.07 4.38 0.30
N GLY A 110 -17.31 4.12 -0.07
CA GLY A 110 -17.82 4.33 -1.41
C GLY A 110 -19.33 4.19 -1.51
N GLY A 111 -19.84 4.49 -2.70
CA GLY A 111 -21.27 4.41 -2.95
C GLY A 111 -21.58 4.09 -4.41
N HIS A 112 -22.71 3.43 -4.63
CA HIS A 112 -23.26 3.14 -5.95
C HIS A 112 -24.56 3.93 -6.12
N GLY A 113 -24.56 4.87 -7.06
CA GLY A 113 -25.70 5.76 -7.30
C GLY A 113 -25.58 6.50 -8.62
N VAL A 114 -26.57 7.32 -8.93
CA VAL A 114 -26.60 8.19 -10.12
C VAL A 114 -26.26 9.61 -9.72
N LEU A 115 -25.31 10.23 -10.41
CA LEU A 115 -24.83 11.57 -10.08
C LEU A 115 -25.93 12.64 -10.21
N VAL A 116 -26.89 12.44 -11.11
CA VAL A 116 -28.02 13.37 -11.29
C VAL A 116 -28.83 13.58 -10.00
N TYR A 117 -28.85 12.64 -9.08
CA TYR A 117 -29.54 12.81 -7.79
C TYR A 117 -28.95 13.91 -6.90
N HIS A 118 -27.75 14.37 -7.25
CA HIS A 118 -27.01 15.39 -6.50
C HIS A 118 -26.89 16.73 -7.24
N TYR A 119 -27.69 16.93 -8.32
CA TYR A 119 -27.66 18.17 -9.13
C TYR A 119 -27.94 19.42 -8.27
N GLY A 120 -28.74 19.30 -7.21
CA GLY A 120 -28.99 20.41 -6.28
C GLY A 120 -27.76 20.87 -5.49
N LYS A 121 -26.70 20.05 -5.42
CA LYS A 121 -25.41 20.42 -4.80
C LYS A 121 -24.47 21.05 -5.83
N GLN A 122 -24.48 20.55 -7.05
CA GLN A 122 -23.68 21.04 -8.15
C GLN A 122 -24.37 20.76 -9.48
N ASN A 123 -24.71 21.82 -10.22
CA ASN A 123 -25.47 21.71 -11.47
C ASN A 123 -24.76 20.83 -12.54
N ALA A 124 -23.44 20.77 -12.53
CA ALA A 124 -22.68 19.94 -13.45
C ALA A 124 -23.02 18.44 -13.32
N LEU A 125 -23.50 17.97 -12.16
CA LEU A 125 -23.90 16.59 -11.93
C LEU A 125 -25.19 16.19 -12.67
N ALA A 126 -25.94 17.16 -13.23
CA ALA A 126 -27.10 16.90 -14.08
C ALA A 126 -26.73 16.48 -15.51
N LEU A 127 -25.48 16.60 -15.89
CA LEU A 127 -24.98 16.27 -17.24
C LEU A 127 -24.52 14.80 -17.37
N TRP A 128 -24.61 14.03 -16.32
CA TRP A 128 -24.19 12.63 -16.24
C TRP A 128 -25.35 11.68 -16.05
#